data_f08d6d73d6ab8b393ab4c7a189025e97
#
_entry.id   f08d6d73d6ab8b393ab4c7a189025e97
#
_cell.length_a   1.000
_cell.length_b   1.000
_cell.length_c   1.000
_cell.angle_alpha   90.00
_cell.angle_beta   90.00
_cell.angle_gamma   90.00
#
_symmetry.space_group_name_H-M   'P 1'
#
loop_
_entity.id
_entity.type
_entity.pdbx_description
1 polymer ?
#
loop_
_entity_poly.entity_id
_entity_poly.type
_entity_poly.pdbx_seq_one_letter_code
_entity_poly.pdbx_strand_id
1 'polypeptide(L)'
;MRHIIEKAIDYVVARQCRDGGFCFYRLDEPNGLDTFSALSILKVLDVSFNDEKTVAYLQNMQNADGSYDSIFAAFYSLKSLLLLNNASKQDPRPYILKHIRHYRLDAEKMPAEITSVFRRMVFLVDLYVTLERNKDERIENNLQDFVLRFHNEDKGFGHHQSTLGETSKALVLLSWLDYPVQKLHAIDFIRQCETSTCGFTDIPNTSLSYLEYIHAGVLAAFITDYQIRYFNQCVGFIRHCQNRTGGFSRVMHGGIATLEDTFYAVHALKLLSAL
;
A
#
# COMPACT_ATOMS: atom_id res chain seq x y z
N MET A 1 -5.51 21.26 -8.75
CA MET A 1 -5.65 19.80 -8.67
C MET A 1 -5.62 19.15 -10.07
N ARG A 2 -6.51 19.53 -11.01
CA ARG A 2 -6.61 18.93 -12.35
C ARG A 2 -5.26 18.79 -13.07
N HIS A 3 -4.47 19.84 -13.18
CA HIS A 3 -3.16 19.82 -13.85
C HIS A 3 -2.13 18.87 -13.22
N ILE A 4 -2.19 18.68 -11.89
CA ILE A 4 -1.34 17.71 -11.17
C ILE A 4 -1.70 16.28 -11.60
N ILE A 5 -2.99 16.00 -11.69
CA ILE A 5 -3.52 14.68 -12.10
C ILE A 5 -3.18 14.38 -13.55
N GLU A 6 -3.39 15.33 -14.47
CA GLU A 6 -3.07 15.15 -15.90
C GLU A 6 -1.59 14.78 -16.08
N LYS A 7 -0.68 15.50 -15.41
CA LYS A 7 0.75 15.19 -15.45
C LYS A 7 1.09 13.80 -14.86
N ALA A 8 0.39 13.38 -13.81
CA ALA A 8 0.59 12.06 -13.23
C ALA A 8 0.18 10.95 -14.20
N ILE A 9 -0.92 11.13 -14.94
CA ILE A 9 -1.36 10.20 -15.99
C ILE A 9 -0.29 10.11 -17.08
N ASP A 10 0.17 11.24 -17.60
CA ASP A 10 1.21 11.29 -18.63
C ASP A 10 2.50 10.58 -18.16
N TYR A 11 2.88 10.80 -16.90
CA TYR A 11 4.02 10.12 -16.30
C TYR A 11 3.84 8.60 -16.30
N VAL A 12 2.68 8.10 -15.86
CA VAL A 12 2.40 6.66 -15.78
C VAL A 12 2.41 6.03 -17.17
N VAL A 13 1.69 6.62 -18.12
CA VAL A 13 1.62 6.09 -19.51
C VAL A 13 3.00 6.03 -20.15
N ALA A 14 3.87 7.02 -19.91
CA ALA A 14 5.24 7.03 -20.42
C ALA A 14 6.16 5.96 -19.79
N ARG A 15 5.69 5.17 -18.85
CA ARG A 15 6.43 4.09 -18.14
C ARG A 15 6.01 2.68 -18.59
N GLN A 16 5.05 2.59 -19.51
CA GLN A 16 4.67 1.30 -20.08
C GLN A 16 5.84 0.72 -20.88
N CYS A 17 6.14 -0.55 -20.63
CA CYS A 17 7.16 -1.31 -21.36
C CYS A 17 6.60 -1.87 -22.68
N ARG A 18 7.47 -2.08 -23.67
CA ARG A 18 7.10 -2.55 -25.02
C ARG A 18 6.40 -3.91 -25.00
N ASP A 19 6.86 -4.81 -24.14
CA ASP A 19 6.37 -6.18 -24.02
C ASP A 19 5.37 -6.39 -22.90
N GLY A 20 4.77 -5.28 -22.43
CA GLY A 20 3.77 -5.25 -21.37
C GLY A 20 4.33 -4.91 -20.00
N GLY A 21 3.43 -4.55 -19.06
CA GLY A 21 3.81 -4.09 -17.74
C GLY A 21 4.43 -2.70 -17.71
N PHE A 22 4.99 -2.31 -16.56
CA PHE A 22 5.53 -0.97 -16.33
C PHE A 22 6.87 -1.02 -15.59
N CYS A 23 7.72 0.00 -15.85
CA CYS A 23 8.99 0.19 -15.17
C CYS A 23 9.32 1.68 -15.03
N PHE A 24 9.61 2.14 -13.80
CA PHE A 24 9.86 3.56 -13.55
C PHE A 24 11.17 4.07 -14.16
N TYR A 25 12.16 3.20 -14.35
CA TYR A 25 13.46 3.55 -14.97
C TYR A 25 13.47 3.68 -16.49
N ARG A 26 12.39 3.34 -17.19
CA ARG A 26 12.34 3.25 -18.66
C ARG A 26 13.36 2.26 -19.26
N LEU A 27 13.66 1.18 -18.54
CA LEU A 27 14.59 0.15 -19.03
C LEU A 27 13.92 -0.88 -19.96
N ASP A 28 12.62 -0.74 -20.19
CA ASP A 28 11.81 -1.71 -20.94
C ASP A 28 11.80 -3.12 -20.32
N GLU A 29 12.06 -3.18 -19.02
CA GLU A 29 12.04 -4.40 -18.18
C GLU A 29 10.98 -4.22 -17.09
N PRO A 30 9.76 -4.74 -17.25
CA PRO A 30 8.68 -4.56 -16.30
C PRO A 30 8.97 -5.30 -15.01
N ASN A 31 8.45 -4.76 -13.89
CA ASN A 31 8.41 -5.46 -12.62
C ASN A 31 7.02 -5.39 -11.99
N GLY A 32 6.74 -6.32 -11.07
CA GLY A 32 5.41 -6.47 -10.49
C GLY A 32 4.96 -5.25 -9.68
N LEU A 33 5.85 -4.65 -8.89
CA LEU A 33 5.54 -3.47 -8.06
C LEU A 33 5.17 -2.28 -8.93
N ASP A 34 5.99 -1.95 -9.92
CA ASP A 34 5.74 -0.83 -10.82
C ASP A 34 4.46 -1.02 -11.63
N THR A 35 4.23 -2.25 -12.12
CA THR A 35 3.02 -2.59 -12.86
C THR A 35 1.77 -2.43 -12.01
N PHE A 36 1.77 -2.96 -10.79
CA PHE A 36 0.66 -2.80 -9.85
C PHE A 36 0.42 -1.33 -9.49
N SER A 37 1.47 -0.58 -9.20
CA SER A 37 1.38 0.84 -8.86
C SER A 37 0.79 1.66 -10.03
N ALA A 38 1.27 1.43 -11.26
CA ALA A 38 0.76 2.10 -12.45
C ALA A 38 -0.73 1.82 -12.68
N LEU A 39 -1.14 0.55 -12.65
CA LEU A 39 -2.54 0.16 -12.81
C LEU A 39 -3.43 0.70 -11.69
N SER A 40 -2.93 0.72 -10.46
CA SER A 40 -3.64 1.28 -9.31
C SER A 40 -3.84 2.80 -9.46
N ILE A 41 -2.83 3.53 -9.94
CA ILE A 41 -2.95 4.97 -10.23
C ILE A 41 -4.03 5.20 -11.29
N LEU A 42 -3.97 4.49 -12.41
CA LEU A 42 -4.94 4.61 -13.50
C LEU A 42 -6.37 4.32 -12.99
N LYS A 43 -6.52 3.27 -12.16
CA LYS A 43 -7.81 2.92 -11.54
C LYS A 43 -8.35 4.01 -10.61
N VAL A 44 -7.50 4.56 -9.73
CA VAL A 44 -7.88 5.65 -8.79
C VAL A 44 -8.31 6.92 -9.54
N LEU A 45 -7.70 7.16 -10.71
CA LEU A 45 -7.99 8.31 -11.57
C LEU A 45 -9.09 8.05 -12.61
N ASP A 46 -9.76 6.89 -12.54
CA ASP A 46 -10.83 6.47 -13.47
C ASP A 46 -10.38 6.46 -14.94
N VAL A 47 -9.08 6.16 -15.20
CA VAL A 47 -8.52 6.01 -16.53
C VAL A 47 -8.60 4.55 -16.97
N SER A 48 -9.31 4.29 -18.06
CA SER A 48 -9.40 2.96 -18.65
C SER A 48 -8.06 2.54 -19.25
N PHE A 49 -7.60 1.35 -18.89
CA PHE A 49 -6.40 0.73 -19.45
C PHE A 49 -6.68 -0.74 -19.77
N ASN A 50 -6.32 -1.15 -20.95
CA ASN A 50 -6.39 -2.55 -21.39
C ASN A 50 -5.20 -2.83 -22.32
N ASP A 51 -4.39 -3.84 -21.98
CA ASP A 51 -3.22 -4.24 -22.75
C ASP A 51 -2.97 -5.73 -22.56
N GLU A 52 -3.15 -6.50 -23.64
CA GLU A 52 -3.00 -7.95 -23.64
C GLU A 52 -1.57 -8.39 -23.28
N LYS A 53 -0.56 -7.61 -23.65
CA LYS A 53 0.83 -7.91 -23.30
C LYS A 53 1.05 -7.78 -21.79
N THR A 54 0.48 -6.75 -21.15
CA THR A 54 0.52 -6.60 -19.69
C THR A 54 -0.20 -7.76 -19.00
N VAL A 55 -1.35 -8.21 -19.53
CA VAL A 55 -2.04 -9.40 -19.01
C VAL A 55 -1.16 -10.63 -19.12
N ALA A 56 -0.56 -10.87 -20.28
CA ALA A 56 0.33 -12.01 -20.51
C ALA A 56 1.57 -11.98 -19.60
N TYR A 57 2.19 -10.81 -19.43
CA TYR A 57 3.30 -10.60 -18.50
C TYR A 57 2.91 -11.02 -17.07
N LEU A 58 1.79 -10.52 -16.57
CA LEU A 58 1.30 -10.80 -15.21
C LEU A 58 0.94 -12.29 -15.03
N GLN A 59 0.31 -12.90 -16.04
CA GLN A 59 -0.02 -14.33 -16.01
C GLN A 59 1.24 -15.21 -16.04
N ASN A 60 2.32 -14.76 -16.67
CA ASN A 60 3.60 -15.48 -16.72
C ASN A 60 4.38 -15.42 -15.40
N MET A 61 4.00 -14.55 -14.45
CA MET A 61 4.55 -14.56 -13.08
C MET A 61 4.08 -15.77 -12.26
N GLN A 62 3.03 -16.49 -12.71
CA GLN A 62 2.52 -17.68 -12.04
C GLN A 62 3.22 -18.95 -12.56
N ASN A 63 3.66 -19.80 -11.66
CA ASN A 63 4.24 -21.11 -11.96
C ASN A 63 3.15 -22.10 -12.46
N ALA A 64 3.58 -23.17 -13.15
CA ALA A 64 2.69 -24.15 -13.73
C ALA A 64 1.81 -24.90 -12.70
N ASP A 65 2.26 -24.96 -11.44
CA ASP A 65 1.51 -25.55 -10.32
C ASP A 65 0.57 -24.57 -9.60
N GLY A 66 0.41 -23.36 -10.12
CA GLY A 66 -0.40 -22.30 -9.52
C GLY A 66 0.28 -21.48 -8.42
N SER A 67 1.52 -21.82 -8.04
CA SER A 67 2.33 -21.08 -7.07
C SER A 67 2.96 -19.83 -7.68
N TYR A 68 3.65 -19.06 -6.84
CA TYR A 68 4.45 -17.89 -7.22
C TYR A 68 5.79 -17.93 -6.46
N ASP A 69 6.81 -17.27 -6.98
CA ASP A 69 8.14 -17.21 -6.36
C ASP A 69 8.14 -16.55 -4.98
N SER A 70 7.16 -15.69 -4.73
CA SER A 70 6.96 -15.07 -3.41
C SER A 70 5.52 -14.56 -3.25
N ILE A 71 5.13 -14.25 -2.00
CA ILE A 71 3.86 -13.58 -1.71
C ILE A 71 3.77 -12.20 -2.38
N PHE A 72 4.90 -11.51 -2.52
CA PHE A 72 4.95 -10.21 -3.23
C PHE A 72 4.64 -10.39 -4.72
N ALA A 73 5.26 -11.38 -5.37
CA ALA A 73 4.98 -11.71 -6.77
C ALA A 73 3.51 -12.10 -6.97
N ALA A 74 2.96 -12.96 -6.08
CA ALA A 74 1.55 -13.32 -6.10
C ALA A 74 0.65 -12.09 -5.97
N PHE A 75 0.93 -11.21 -5.02
CA PHE A 75 0.13 -10.01 -4.79
C PHE A 75 0.14 -9.09 -6.01
N TYR A 76 1.31 -8.73 -6.50
CA TYR A 76 1.41 -7.80 -7.63
C TYR A 76 0.77 -8.37 -8.91
N SER A 77 0.97 -9.67 -9.18
CA SER A 77 0.34 -10.31 -10.34
C SER A 77 -1.18 -10.36 -10.19
N LEU A 78 -1.69 -10.94 -9.11
CA LEU A 78 -3.13 -11.19 -8.92
C LEU A 78 -3.93 -9.90 -8.80
N LYS A 79 -3.46 -8.93 -8.02
CA LYS A 79 -4.17 -7.64 -7.87
C LYS A 79 -4.15 -6.85 -9.18
N SER A 80 -3.06 -6.89 -9.93
CA SER A 80 -2.99 -6.26 -11.26
C SER A 80 -3.93 -6.91 -12.27
N LEU A 81 -4.00 -8.24 -12.29
CA LEU A 81 -4.95 -8.96 -13.14
C LEU A 81 -6.40 -8.60 -12.79
N LEU A 82 -6.73 -8.50 -11.50
CA LEU A 82 -8.07 -8.07 -11.07
C LEU A 82 -8.39 -6.64 -11.53
N LEU A 83 -7.43 -5.70 -11.45
CA LEU A 83 -7.60 -4.33 -11.97
C LEU A 83 -7.88 -4.31 -13.48
N LEU A 84 -7.34 -5.29 -14.22
CA LEU A 84 -7.55 -5.47 -15.66
C LEU A 84 -8.78 -6.35 -15.98
N ASN A 85 -9.57 -6.76 -14.99
CA ASN A 85 -10.70 -7.70 -15.12
C ASN A 85 -10.27 -9.05 -15.75
N ASN A 86 -9.08 -9.51 -15.43
CA ASN A 86 -8.51 -10.76 -15.89
C ASN A 86 -8.21 -11.72 -14.74
N ALA A 87 -7.98 -13.01 -15.07
CA ALA A 87 -7.68 -14.05 -14.11
C ALA A 87 -6.26 -14.62 -14.31
N SER A 88 -5.72 -15.23 -13.25
CA SER A 88 -4.51 -16.06 -13.32
C SER A 88 -4.75 -17.33 -14.16
N LYS A 89 -3.66 -17.99 -14.63
CA LYS A 89 -3.73 -19.22 -15.43
C LYS A 89 -4.25 -20.40 -14.62
N GLN A 90 -3.86 -20.49 -13.36
CA GLN A 90 -4.26 -21.53 -12.43
C GLN A 90 -4.94 -20.91 -11.21
N ASP A 91 -5.73 -21.71 -10.47
CA ASP A 91 -6.33 -21.26 -9.21
C ASP A 91 -5.25 -20.94 -8.15
N PRO A 92 -5.11 -19.69 -7.71
CA PRO A 92 -4.08 -19.29 -6.75
C PRO A 92 -4.47 -19.60 -5.29
N ARG A 93 -5.74 -19.94 -4.99
CA ARG A 93 -6.26 -20.11 -3.63
C ARG A 93 -5.50 -21.14 -2.81
N PRO A 94 -5.13 -22.34 -3.33
CA PRO A 94 -4.36 -23.31 -2.56
C PRO A 94 -3.01 -22.76 -2.08
N TYR A 95 -2.33 -21.96 -2.92
CA TYR A 95 -1.08 -21.30 -2.57
C TYR A 95 -1.28 -20.26 -1.46
N ILE A 96 -2.27 -19.39 -1.58
CA ILE A 96 -2.58 -18.36 -0.59
C ILE A 96 -2.99 -18.99 0.75
N LEU A 97 -3.91 -19.98 0.74
CA LEU A 97 -4.36 -20.68 1.94
C LEU A 97 -3.23 -21.40 2.68
N LYS A 98 -2.28 -22.01 1.94
CA LYS A 98 -1.08 -22.60 2.54
C LYS A 98 -0.27 -21.58 3.31
N HIS A 99 -0.06 -20.39 2.75
CA HIS A 99 0.73 -19.34 3.38
C HIS A 99 0.03 -18.67 4.56
N ILE A 100 -1.28 -18.45 4.48
CA ILE A 100 -2.02 -17.77 5.55
C ILE A 100 -2.24 -18.66 6.78
N ARG A 101 -2.54 -19.95 6.57
CA ARG A 101 -2.72 -20.93 7.65
C ARG A 101 -1.44 -21.15 8.46
N HIS A 102 -0.29 -21.02 7.84
CA HIS A 102 1.01 -21.22 8.45
C HIS A 102 1.73 -19.89 8.69
N TYR A 103 0.99 -18.77 8.63
CA TYR A 103 1.60 -17.48 8.90
C TYR A 103 2.07 -17.42 10.35
N ARG A 104 3.37 -17.46 10.52
CA ARG A 104 4.05 -17.25 11.80
C ARG A 104 5.18 -16.28 11.55
N LEU A 105 5.14 -15.17 12.23
CA LEU A 105 6.30 -14.33 12.41
C LEU A 105 6.93 -14.76 13.73
N ASP A 106 8.15 -15.27 13.68
CA ASP A 106 8.91 -15.53 14.88
C ASP A 106 9.49 -14.17 15.35
N ALA A 107 8.68 -13.42 16.10
CA ALA A 107 9.02 -12.07 16.53
C ALA A 107 10.34 -12.03 17.33
N GLU A 108 10.70 -13.13 18.03
CA GLU A 108 11.94 -13.26 18.78
C GLU A 108 13.17 -13.43 17.86
N LYS A 109 12.96 -13.87 16.62
CA LYS A 109 14.03 -14.07 15.61
C LYS A 109 14.02 -13.02 14.51
N MET A 110 13.21 -11.97 14.65
CA MET A 110 13.23 -10.88 13.68
C MET A 110 14.57 -10.15 13.77
N PRO A 111 15.35 -10.09 12.68
CA PRO A 111 16.52 -9.23 12.65
C PRO A 111 16.12 -7.80 13.00
N ALA A 112 16.94 -7.10 13.76
CA ALA A 112 16.71 -5.68 14.12
C ALA A 112 16.51 -4.77 12.90
N GLU A 113 16.88 -5.26 11.71
CA GLU A 113 16.79 -4.61 10.42
C GLU A 113 15.41 -4.76 9.72
N ILE A 114 14.47 -5.55 10.27
CA ILE A 114 13.13 -5.64 9.70
C ILE A 114 12.40 -4.35 10.01
N THR A 115 12.23 -3.54 8.98
CA THR A 115 11.62 -2.21 9.06
C THR A 115 10.09 -2.24 9.15
N SER A 116 9.44 -3.37 8.85
CA SER A 116 7.97 -3.49 8.90
C SER A 116 7.52 -4.90 9.28
N VAL A 117 6.79 -5.00 10.37
CA VAL A 117 6.18 -6.25 10.88
C VAL A 117 5.04 -6.69 9.96
N PHE A 118 4.27 -5.74 9.44
CA PHE A 118 3.03 -6.02 8.75
C PHE A 118 3.13 -6.05 7.22
N ARG A 119 4.24 -5.64 6.61
CA ARG A 119 4.34 -5.50 5.14
C ARG A 119 3.92 -6.78 4.40
N ARG A 120 4.49 -7.94 4.76
CA ARG A 120 4.16 -9.21 4.13
C ARG A 120 2.74 -9.65 4.44
N MET A 121 2.28 -9.37 5.66
CA MET A 121 0.94 -9.75 6.12
C MET A 121 -0.15 -8.98 5.39
N VAL A 122 0.04 -7.67 5.14
CA VAL A 122 -0.90 -6.84 4.36
C VAL A 122 -1.15 -7.47 2.99
N PHE A 123 -0.12 -7.87 2.27
CA PHE A 123 -0.27 -8.48 0.95
C PHE A 123 -0.98 -9.83 1.00
N LEU A 124 -0.65 -10.65 1.99
CA LEU A 124 -1.25 -11.97 2.14
C LEU A 124 -2.73 -11.89 2.55
N VAL A 125 -3.07 -11.01 3.50
CA VAL A 125 -4.45 -10.83 3.96
C VAL A 125 -5.31 -10.19 2.88
N ASP A 126 -4.79 -9.19 2.14
CA ASP A 126 -5.52 -8.61 1.00
C ASP A 126 -5.86 -9.69 -0.05
N LEU A 127 -4.91 -10.54 -0.41
CA LEU A 127 -5.18 -11.67 -1.31
C LEU A 127 -6.21 -12.63 -0.75
N TYR A 128 -6.12 -12.97 0.54
CA TYR A 128 -7.06 -13.85 1.22
C TYR A 128 -8.49 -13.29 1.17
N VAL A 129 -8.69 -12.07 1.63
CA VAL A 129 -10.05 -11.47 1.66
C VAL A 129 -10.60 -11.19 0.27
N THR A 130 -9.72 -11.01 -0.73
CA THR A 130 -10.13 -10.77 -2.12
C THR A 130 -10.55 -12.06 -2.85
N LEU A 131 -9.84 -13.16 -2.60
CA LEU A 131 -10.01 -14.41 -3.36
C LEU A 131 -10.89 -15.43 -2.65
N GLU A 132 -10.94 -15.45 -1.32
CA GLU A 132 -11.75 -16.37 -0.56
C GLU A 132 -13.16 -15.82 -0.32
N ARG A 133 -14.15 -16.52 -0.86
CA ARG A 133 -15.57 -16.17 -0.64
C ARG A 133 -16.10 -16.66 0.71
N ASN A 134 -15.54 -17.74 1.23
CA ASN A 134 -15.93 -18.33 2.50
C ASN A 134 -14.84 -18.00 3.54
N LYS A 135 -15.12 -17.03 4.38
CA LYS A 135 -14.24 -16.64 5.47
C LYS A 135 -14.07 -17.80 6.48
N ASP A 136 -12.84 -18.08 6.88
CA ASP A 136 -12.52 -19.02 7.96
C ASP A 136 -12.29 -18.23 9.23
N GLU A 137 -13.28 -18.21 10.12
CA GLU A 137 -13.28 -17.44 11.38
C GLU A 137 -12.05 -17.77 12.24
N ARG A 138 -11.56 -19.02 12.23
CA ARG A 138 -10.35 -19.39 12.97
C ARG A 138 -9.11 -18.71 12.41
N ILE A 139 -9.01 -18.63 11.07
CA ILE A 139 -7.89 -17.92 10.42
C ILE A 139 -7.97 -16.43 10.77
N GLU A 140 -9.14 -15.83 10.62
CA GLU A 140 -9.33 -14.39 10.89
C GLU A 140 -9.02 -14.02 12.34
N ASN A 141 -9.52 -14.79 13.31
CA ASN A 141 -9.22 -14.57 14.72
C ASN A 141 -7.72 -14.68 15.03
N ASN A 142 -7.02 -15.69 14.47
CA ASN A 142 -5.58 -15.84 14.65
C ASN A 142 -4.79 -14.66 14.06
N LEU A 143 -5.25 -14.12 12.93
CA LEU A 143 -4.61 -12.95 12.30
C LEU A 143 -4.88 -11.68 13.08
N GLN A 144 -6.10 -11.47 13.60
CA GLN A 144 -6.42 -10.36 14.49
C GLN A 144 -5.55 -10.41 15.75
N ASP A 145 -5.49 -11.56 16.44
CA ASP A 145 -4.67 -11.76 17.63
C ASP A 145 -3.20 -11.48 17.35
N PHE A 146 -2.70 -11.90 16.17
CA PHE A 146 -1.34 -11.60 15.78
C PHE A 146 -1.09 -10.10 15.66
N VAL A 147 -1.96 -9.35 14.97
CA VAL A 147 -1.81 -7.89 14.81
C VAL A 147 -1.88 -7.19 16.15
N LEU A 148 -2.82 -7.58 17.02
CA LEU A 148 -3.05 -6.96 18.32
C LEU A 148 -1.86 -7.11 19.29
N ARG A 149 -0.97 -8.09 19.12
CA ARG A 149 0.27 -8.22 19.92
C ARG A 149 1.23 -7.03 19.76
N PHE A 150 1.11 -6.28 18.69
CA PHE A 150 1.95 -5.12 18.38
C PHE A 150 1.26 -3.79 18.70
N HIS A 151 0.11 -3.82 19.36
CA HIS A 151 -0.57 -2.65 19.88
C HIS A 151 0.09 -2.17 21.18
N ASN A 152 0.66 -0.98 21.16
CA ASN A 152 1.43 -0.41 22.25
C ASN A 152 0.59 0.48 23.17
N GLU A 153 1.15 0.87 24.32
CA GLU A 153 0.48 1.71 25.33
C GLU A 153 0.12 3.10 24.78
N ASP A 154 0.91 3.62 23.84
CA ASP A 154 0.66 4.91 23.15
C ASP A 154 -0.48 4.85 22.12
N LYS A 155 -1.16 3.70 21.98
CA LYS A 155 -2.25 3.41 21.05
C LYS A 155 -1.83 3.31 19.58
N GLY A 156 -0.54 3.32 19.30
CA GLY A 156 0.03 2.99 17.99
C GLY A 156 0.42 1.51 17.88
N PHE A 157 1.00 1.16 16.74
CA PHE A 157 1.47 -0.19 16.45
C PHE A 157 2.94 -0.18 16.03
N GLY A 158 3.66 -1.21 16.46
CA GLY A 158 5.05 -1.46 16.09
C GLY A 158 5.73 -2.46 17.01
N HIS A 159 6.89 -2.99 16.63
CA HIS A 159 7.57 -4.03 17.42
C HIS A 159 8.26 -3.45 18.67
N HIS A 160 9.15 -2.47 18.50
CA HIS A 160 9.87 -1.83 19.63
C HIS A 160 9.29 -0.47 19.99
N GLN A 161 8.79 0.22 19.01
CA GLN A 161 8.11 1.50 19.15
C GLN A 161 7.01 1.60 18.09
N SER A 162 6.00 2.40 18.37
CA SER A 162 4.94 2.67 17.41
C SER A 162 5.45 3.59 16.31
N THR A 163 5.04 3.28 15.06
CA THR A 163 5.22 4.17 13.92
C THR A 163 3.90 4.38 13.19
N LEU A 164 3.77 5.50 12.51
CA LEU A 164 2.56 5.80 11.74
C LEU A 164 2.37 4.81 10.58
N GLY A 165 3.49 4.41 9.94
CA GLY A 165 3.49 3.41 8.89
C GLY A 165 3.00 2.03 9.34
N GLU A 166 3.43 1.55 10.52
CA GLU A 166 2.95 0.29 11.08
C GLU A 166 1.52 0.41 11.62
N THR A 167 1.18 1.53 12.26
CA THR A 167 -0.18 1.80 12.74
C THR A 167 -1.18 1.80 11.59
N SER A 168 -0.86 2.47 10.49
CA SER A 168 -1.71 2.47 9.28
C SER A 168 -1.93 1.07 8.73
N LYS A 169 -0.86 0.25 8.61
CA LYS A 169 -0.96 -1.14 8.13
C LYS A 169 -1.79 -2.01 9.07
N ALA A 170 -1.62 -1.86 10.39
CA ALA A 170 -2.40 -2.59 11.38
C ALA A 170 -3.90 -2.26 11.29
N LEU A 171 -4.24 -0.97 11.14
CA LEU A 171 -5.62 -0.52 10.95
C LEU A 171 -6.24 -1.08 9.67
N VAL A 172 -5.49 -1.09 8.57
CA VAL A 172 -5.92 -1.71 7.29
C VAL A 172 -6.20 -3.19 7.49
N LEU A 173 -5.27 -3.94 8.08
CA LEU A 173 -5.40 -5.37 8.34
C LEU A 173 -6.62 -5.67 9.19
N LEU A 174 -6.78 -4.98 10.32
CA LEU A 174 -7.88 -5.17 11.25
C LEU A 174 -9.22 -4.79 10.62
N SER A 175 -9.26 -3.74 9.81
CA SER A 175 -10.46 -3.36 9.05
C SER A 175 -10.87 -4.44 8.04
N TRP A 176 -9.93 -5.04 7.31
CA TRP A 176 -10.23 -6.13 6.38
C TRP A 176 -10.69 -7.42 7.07
N LEU A 177 -10.29 -7.61 8.31
CA LEU A 177 -10.68 -8.73 9.16
C LEU A 177 -11.92 -8.43 10.03
N ASP A 178 -12.68 -7.38 9.70
CA ASP A 178 -13.92 -6.98 10.39
C ASP A 178 -13.73 -6.69 11.92
N TYR A 179 -12.51 -6.33 12.34
CA TYR A 179 -12.25 -5.92 13.72
C TYR A 179 -12.73 -4.47 13.97
N PRO A 180 -13.40 -4.19 15.10
CA PRO A 180 -13.88 -2.85 15.43
C PRO A 180 -12.72 -1.90 15.79
N VAL A 181 -12.06 -1.31 14.80
CA VAL A 181 -10.84 -0.49 14.95
C VAL A 181 -11.01 0.70 15.89
N GLN A 182 -12.25 1.18 16.10
CA GLN A 182 -12.56 2.28 17.03
C GLN A 182 -12.19 1.94 18.48
N LYS A 183 -12.21 0.65 18.87
CA LYS A 183 -11.82 0.19 20.21
C LYS A 183 -10.32 0.36 20.50
N LEU A 184 -9.51 0.59 19.48
CA LEU A 184 -8.05 0.72 19.62
C LEU A 184 -7.61 2.10 20.10
N HIS A 185 -8.48 3.11 19.97
CA HIS A 185 -8.17 4.51 20.26
C HIS A 185 -6.95 5.04 19.49
N ALA A 186 -6.66 4.46 18.33
CA ALA A 186 -5.48 4.78 17.52
C ALA A 186 -5.42 6.26 17.05
N ILE A 187 -6.56 6.96 17.10
CA ILE A 187 -6.64 8.42 16.85
C ILE A 187 -5.66 9.19 17.73
N ASP A 188 -5.44 8.76 18.98
CA ASP A 188 -4.54 9.46 19.92
C ASP A 188 -3.09 9.41 19.44
N PHE A 189 -2.65 8.28 18.87
CA PHE A 189 -1.33 8.14 18.27
C PHE A 189 -1.22 8.89 16.93
N ILE A 190 -2.23 8.75 16.04
CA ILE A 190 -2.28 9.46 14.75
C ILE A 190 -2.15 10.96 14.97
N ARG A 191 -2.85 11.52 15.96
CA ARG A 191 -2.81 12.94 16.32
C ARG A 191 -1.42 13.39 16.78
N GLN A 192 -0.67 12.54 17.47
CA GLN A 192 0.70 12.83 17.91
C GLN A 192 1.69 12.86 16.74
N CYS A 193 1.42 12.12 15.67
CA CYS A 193 2.22 12.13 14.44
C CYS A 193 1.93 13.33 13.52
N GLU A 194 0.86 14.10 13.79
CA GLU A 194 0.57 15.30 12.98
C GLU A 194 1.50 16.46 13.31
N THR A 195 1.89 17.19 12.27
CA THR A 195 2.74 18.38 12.38
C THR A 195 2.28 19.51 11.47
N SER A 196 2.39 20.75 11.97
CA SER A 196 2.05 21.97 11.23
C SER A 196 3.01 22.28 10.08
N THR A 197 4.14 21.58 9.97
CA THR A 197 5.14 21.81 8.93
C THR A 197 4.93 20.97 7.68
N CYS A 198 4.53 19.71 7.83
CA CYS A 198 4.45 18.78 6.69
C CYS A 198 3.18 17.90 6.67
N GLY A 199 2.32 18.00 7.67
CA GLY A 199 1.13 17.16 7.81
C GLY A 199 1.36 15.98 8.73
N PHE A 200 2.15 14.98 8.35
CA PHE A 200 2.47 13.81 9.18
C PHE A 200 3.95 13.46 9.17
N THR A 201 4.41 12.89 10.28
CA THR A 201 5.70 12.22 10.44
C THR A 201 5.48 10.76 10.88
N ASP A 202 6.47 9.89 10.70
CA ASP A 202 6.34 8.47 11.09
C ASP A 202 6.34 8.25 12.60
N ILE A 203 7.09 9.08 13.31
CA ILE A 203 7.25 9.03 14.76
C ILE A 203 6.87 10.39 15.36
N PRO A 204 6.14 10.44 16.48
CA PRO A 204 5.82 11.68 17.18
C PRO A 204 7.06 12.53 17.50
N ASN A 205 6.89 13.86 17.45
CA ASN A 205 7.94 14.83 17.78
C ASN A 205 9.18 14.78 16.88
N THR A 206 9.08 14.22 15.68
CA THR A 206 10.13 14.30 14.65
C THR A 206 9.78 15.36 13.60
N SER A 207 10.78 15.80 12.83
CA SER A 207 10.61 16.80 11.76
C SER A 207 10.76 16.21 10.36
N LEU A 208 11.22 14.95 10.26
CA LEU A 208 11.44 14.29 8.99
C LEU A 208 10.13 13.68 8.48
N SER A 209 9.74 14.05 7.27
CA SER A 209 8.58 13.46 6.60
C SER A 209 8.94 12.98 5.21
N TYR A 210 8.25 11.93 4.80
CA TYR A 210 8.28 11.33 3.48
C TYR A 210 6.84 11.16 2.97
N LEU A 211 6.69 11.04 1.67
CA LEU A 211 5.38 10.90 1.02
C LEU A 211 4.61 9.66 1.52
N GLU A 212 5.32 8.59 1.82
CA GLU A 212 4.75 7.38 2.42
C GLU A 212 4.13 7.62 3.81
N TYR A 213 4.69 8.56 4.61
CA TYR A 213 4.15 8.89 5.93
C TYR A 213 2.90 9.78 5.81
N ILE A 214 2.89 10.69 4.83
CA ILE A 214 1.68 11.46 4.51
C ILE A 214 0.56 10.51 4.08
N HIS A 215 0.85 9.56 3.17
CA HIS A 215 -0.11 8.55 2.74
C HIS A 215 -0.60 7.69 3.91
N ALA A 216 0.31 7.20 4.77
CA ALA A 216 -0.04 6.38 5.93
C ALA A 216 -0.95 7.13 6.92
N GLY A 217 -0.65 8.41 7.21
CA GLY A 217 -1.47 9.25 8.09
C GLY A 217 -2.85 9.53 7.52
N VAL A 218 -2.92 9.87 6.24
CA VAL A 218 -4.21 10.10 5.55
C VAL A 218 -5.06 8.83 5.51
N LEU A 219 -4.46 7.67 5.21
CA LEU A 219 -5.15 6.38 5.20
C LEU A 219 -5.64 5.98 6.60
N ALA A 220 -4.80 6.14 7.62
CA ALA A 220 -5.18 5.88 9.00
C ALA A 220 -6.32 6.80 9.47
N ALA A 221 -6.27 8.08 9.09
CA ALA A 221 -7.34 9.05 9.38
C ALA A 221 -8.65 8.64 8.69
N PHE A 222 -8.60 8.22 7.42
CA PHE A 222 -9.76 7.74 6.68
C PHE A 222 -10.41 6.51 7.32
N ILE A 223 -9.60 5.51 7.74
CA ILE A 223 -10.11 4.28 8.37
C ILE A 223 -10.74 4.56 9.74
N THR A 224 -10.20 5.52 10.49
CA THR A 224 -10.65 5.85 11.85
C THR A 224 -11.67 7.00 11.92
N ASP A 225 -12.06 7.56 10.76
CA ASP A 225 -12.90 8.77 10.66
C ASP A 225 -12.33 9.96 11.44
N TYR A 226 -10.99 10.09 11.42
CA TYR A 226 -10.29 11.17 12.09
C TYR A 226 -10.18 12.41 11.22
N GLN A 227 -10.59 13.57 11.76
CA GLN A 227 -10.46 14.87 11.08
C GLN A 227 -9.04 15.40 11.18
N ILE A 228 -8.32 15.41 10.05
CA ILE A 228 -6.91 15.86 9.95
C ILE A 228 -6.82 17.36 10.25
N ARG A 229 -6.06 17.75 11.28
CA ARG A 229 -5.87 19.14 11.69
C ARG A 229 -5.05 19.97 10.69
N TYR A 230 -4.03 19.33 10.09
CA TYR A 230 -3.10 19.97 9.17
C TYR A 230 -3.32 19.51 7.72
N PHE A 231 -4.59 19.51 7.30
CA PHE A 231 -5.02 19.08 5.96
C PHE A 231 -4.26 19.81 4.84
N ASN A 232 -4.16 21.13 4.92
CA ASN A 232 -3.48 21.95 3.89
C ASN A 232 -1.99 21.63 3.79
N GLN A 233 -1.34 21.26 4.89
CA GLN A 233 0.06 20.86 4.92
C GLN A 233 0.26 19.51 4.22
N CYS A 234 -0.64 18.53 4.41
CA CYS A 234 -0.62 17.28 3.68
C CYS A 234 -0.73 17.53 2.17
N VAL A 235 -1.71 18.32 1.73
CA VAL A 235 -1.89 18.67 0.32
C VAL A 235 -0.67 19.43 -0.22
N GLY A 236 -0.12 20.38 0.56
CA GLY A 236 1.07 21.14 0.21
C GLY A 236 2.29 20.23 0.04
N PHE A 237 2.54 19.32 0.99
CA PHE A 237 3.63 18.36 0.93
C PHE A 237 3.55 17.51 -0.35
N ILE A 238 2.39 16.90 -0.61
CA ILE A 238 2.17 16.08 -1.80
C ILE A 238 2.47 16.88 -3.08
N ARG A 239 1.97 18.12 -3.18
CA ARG A 239 2.22 18.96 -4.36
C ARG A 239 3.69 19.24 -4.60
N HIS A 240 4.48 19.47 -3.53
CA HIS A 240 5.91 19.75 -3.65
C HIS A 240 6.74 18.48 -3.97
N CYS A 241 6.17 17.28 -3.80
CA CYS A 241 6.78 16.04 -4.24
C CYS A 241 6.62 15.78 -5.75
N GLN A 242 5.72 16.48 -6.47
CA GLN A 242 5.58 16.32 -7.90
C GLN A 242 6.76 16.95 -8.65
N ASN A 243 7.48 16.17 -9.42
CA ASN A 243 8.62 16.65 -10.20
C ASN A 243 8.23 17.06 -11.64
N ARG A 244 9.22 17.52 -12.41
CA ARG A 244 9.00 18.00 -13.79
C ARG A 244 8.48 16.93 -14.74
N THR A 245 8.69 15.64 -14.45
CA THR A 245 8.21 14.52 -15.29
C THR A 245 6.73 14.23 -15.07
N GLY A 246 6.11 14.84 -14.07
CA GLY A 246 4.71 14.60 -13.68
C GLY A 246 4.54 13.54 -12.60
N GLY A 247 5.51 12.65 -12.39
CA GLY A 247 5.51 11.70 -11.29
C GLY A 247 5.89 12.35 -9.95
N PHE A 248 5.76 11.60 -8.87
CA PHE A 248 6.07 12.06 -7.52
C PHE A 248 7.31 11.35 -6.99
N SER A 249 8.11 12.09 -6.24
CA SER A 249 9.25 11.60 -5.49
C SER A 249 8.91 11.48 -4.00
N ARG A 250 9.70 10.70 -3.29
CA ARG A 250 9.54 10.46 -1.86
C ARG A 250 9.62 11.72 -1.00
N VAL A 251 10.38 12.71 -1.45
CA VAL A 251 10.67 13.95 -0.70
C VAL A 251 10.27 15.20 -1.49
N MET A 252 10.03 16.29 -0.76
CA MET A 252 9.87 17.62 -1.37
C MET A 252 11.20 18.07 -2.02
N HIS A 253 11.09 18.75 -3.16
CA HIS A 253 12.22 19.43 -3.80
C HIS A 253 13.41 18.52 -4.13
N GLY A 254 13.18 17.36 -4.70
CA GLY A 254 14.25 16.48 -5.17
C GLY A 254 13.83 15.02 -5.30
N GLY A 255 14.81 14.18 -5.60
CA GLY A 255 14.60 12.76 -5.76
C GLY A 255 14.07 12.35 -7.15
N ILE A 256 14.10 11.05 -7.38
CA ILE A 256 13.59 10.42 -8.58
C ILE A 256 12.12 10.09 -8.36
N ALA A 257 11.26 10.39 -9.34
CA ALA A 257 9.88 9.95 -9.30
C ALA A 257 9.79 8.45 -9.52
N THR A 258 9.04 7.77 -8.67
CA THR A 258 8.72 6.34 -8.80
C THR A 258 7.23 6.14 -9.05
N LEU A 259 6.85 4.96 -9.56
CA LEU A 259 5.42 4.61 -9.68
C LEU A 259 4.80 4.37 -8.30
N GLU A 260 5.56 3.83 -7.35
CA GLU A 260 5.09 3.64 -5.97
C GLU A 260 4.81 4.98 -5.26
N ASP A 261 5.75 5.93 -5.28
CA ASP A 261 5.53 7.25 -4.70
C ASP A 261 4.39 8.01 -5.41
N THR A 262 4.28 7.84 -6.73
CA THR A 262 3.18 8.42 -7.49
C THR A 262 1.83 7.83 -7.07
N PHE A 263 1.78 6.52 -6.79
CA PHE A 263 0.58 5.89 -6.23
C PHE A 263 0.25 6.46 -4.84
N TYR A 264 1.21 6.57 -3.94
CA TYR A 264 0.98 7.17 -2.62
C TYR A 264 0.42 8.59 -2.70
N ALA A 265 0.98 9.42 -3.59
CA ALA A 265 0.50 10.77 -3.80
C ALA A 265 -0.94 10.83 -4.29
N VAL A 266 -1.24 10.09 -5.36
CA VAL A 266 -2.55 10.09 -6.02
C VAL A 266 -3.61 9.51 -5.10
N HIS A 267 -3.31 8.39 -4.41
CA HIS A 267 -4.23 7.77 -3.47
C HIS A 267 -4.51 8.67 -2.26
N ALA A 268 -3.48 9.28 -1.67
CA ALA A 268 -3.66 10.23 -0.58
C ALA A 268 -4.52 11.43 -0.99
N LEU A 269 -4.30 12.01 -2.18
CA LEU A 269 -5.14 13.10 -2.70
C LEU A 269 -6.59 12.68 -2.91
N LYS A 270 -6.84 11.44 -3.35
CA LYS A 270 -8.20 10.89 -3.51
C LYS A 270 -8.88 10.75 -2.15
N LEU A 271 -8.20 10.17 -1.15
CA LEU A 271 -8.72 10.04 0.21
C LEU A 271 -9.01 11.41 0.85
N LEU A 272 -8.07 12.37 0.74
CA LEU A 272 -8.27 13.74 1.24
C LEU A 272 -9.48 14.44 0.60
N SER A 273 -9.84 14.09 -0.63
CA SER A 273 -11.04 14.66 -1.27
C SER A 273 -12.35 14.03 -0.79
N ALA A 274 -12.29 12.94 -0.03
CA ALA A 274 -13.43 12.22 0.54
C ALA A 274 -13.61 12.47 2.06
N LEU A 275 -12.59 13.00 2.74
CA LEU A 275 -12.63 13.48 4.14
C LEU A 275 -13.18 14.91 4.20
#